data_c3e706e230f501ced303baa6f62588b8
#
_entry.id   c3e706e230f501ced303baa6f62588b8
#
_cell.length_a   1.000
_cell.length_b   1.000
_cell.length_c   1.000
_cell.angle_alpha   90.00
_cell.angle_beta   90.00
_cell.angle_gamma   90.00
#
_symmetry.space_group_name_H-M   'P 1'
#
loop_
_entity.id
_entity.type
_entity.pdbx_description
1 polymer ?
#
loop_
_entity_poly.entity_id
_entity_poly.type
_entity_poly.pdbx_seq_one_letter_code
_entity_poly.pdbx_strand_id
1 'polypeptide(L)'
;MKEFYKKNKRMLLTLTLISFVVFLSACGASTEPIGPDSSGFWDGVVIYNLSQFILWLSDLFGGSYGLAVIVFTALGQIILLPLTNYQQKSMEKTQEIQPQLEELREKYSSKDEETQAKLQEETKKLQDEAGVNPLMGCLPMLIQMPIFIALYQTVVRTPVLATGHFLWLELGNADPYYILPILAAIFTLANSLLMSYGNPAAKTNAMSFIMPVMIFFITFRVSSSLALYFATSNATRALITLIFSNPFVKRRKLKEKEEMEKEAERRRKRAINKARKTGRSVRK
;
A
#
# COMPACT_ATOMS: atom_id res chain seq x y z
N MET A 1 14.00 -19.90 6.18
CA MET A 1 12.77 -19.33 5.64
C MET A 1 11.74 -20.39 5.21
N LYS A 2 12.12 -21.49 4.54
CA LYS A 2 11.16 -22.57 4.14
C LYS A 2 10.48 -23.25 5.33
N GLU A 3 11.15 -23.45 6.45
CA GLU A 3 10.56 -24.03 7.66
C GLU A 3 9.55 -23.09 8.35
N PHE A 4 9.84 -21.78 8.39
CA PHE A 4 8.93 -20.77 8.93
C PHE A 4 7.65 -20.67 8.10
N TYR A 5 7.74 -20.77 6.78
CA TYR A 5 6.60 -20.79 5.88
C TYR A 5 5.75 -22.08 6.04
N LYS A 6 6.37 -23.22 6.22
CA LYS A 6 5.67 -24.51 6.41
C LYS A 6 4.92 -24.57 7.75
N LYS A 7 5.53 -24.03 8.82
CA LYS A 7 4.92 -23.96 10.16
C LYS A 7 3.78 -22.95 10.22
N ASN A 8 3.88 -21.84 9.47
CA ASN A 8 2.89 -20.77 9.49
C ASN A 8 1.85 -20.87 8.34
N LYS A 9 1.96 -21.86 7.44
CA LYS A 9 1.01 -22.05 6.34
C LYS A 9 -0.44 -22.22 6.84
N ARG A 10 -0.62 -22.96 7.92
CA ARG A 10 -1.94 -23.14 8.56
C ARG A 10 -2.44 -21.82 9.16
N MET A 11 -1.57 -21.09 9.85
CA MET A 11 -1.91 -19.78 10.43
C MET A 11 -2.21 -18.73 9.36
N LEU A 12 -1.47 -18.72 8.25
CA LEU A 12 -1.78 -17.85 7.10
C LEU A 12 -3.10 -18.23 6.43
N LEU A 13 -3.35 -19.52 6.26
CA LEU A 13 -4.61 -20.03 5.71
C LEU A 13 -5.80 -19.70 6.63
N THR A 14 -5.65 -19.87 7.94
CA THR A 14 -6.71 -19.49 8.90
C THR A 14 -6.96 -17.99 8.93
N LEU A 15 -5.90 -17.15 8.91
CA LEU A 15 -6.04 -15.71 8.81
C LEU A 15 -6.71 -15.27 7.51
N THR A 16 -6.36 -15.88 6.38
CA THR A 16 -7.00 -15.61 5.08
C THR A 16 -8.46 -16.07 5.10
N LEU A 17 -8.75 -17.21 5.70
CA LEU A 17 -10.12 -17.73 5.81
C LEU A 17 -10.97 -16.85 6.74
N ILE A 18 -10.42 -16.42 7.88
CA ILE A 18 -11.08 -15.48 8.80
C ILE A 18 -11.34 -14.14 8.11
N SER A 19 -10.33 -13.59 7.39
CA SER A 19 -10.48 -12.36 6.61
C SER A 19 -11.55 -12.51 5.53
N PHE A 20 -11.63 -13.66 4.87
CA PHE A 20 -12.63 -13.96 3.85
C PHE A 20 -14.03 -14.11 4.44
N VAL A 21 -14.17 -14.77 5.60
CA VAL A 21 -15.45 -14.88 6.32
C VAL A 21 -15.92 -13.52 6.80
N VAL A 22 -15.02 -12.68 7.35
CA VAL A 22 -15.31 -11.29 7.73
C VAL A 22 -15.74 -10.48 6.50
N PHE A 23 -15.09 -10.65 5.36
CA PHE A 23 -15.45 -9.99 4.11
C PHE A 23 -16.84 -10.42 3.61
N LEU A 24 -17.14 -11.71 3.64
CA LEU A 24 -18.48 -12.22 3.25
C LEU A 24 -19.59 -11.73 4.20
N SER A 25 -19.30 -11.66 5.50
CA SER A 25 -20.25 -11.11 6.49
C SER A 25 -20.52 -9.62 6.26
N ALA A 26 -19.53 -8.88 5.75
CA ALA A 26 -19.67 -7.46 5.41
C ALA A 26 -20.52 -7.22 4.14
N CYS A 27 -20.54 -8.18 3.21
CA CYS A 27 -21.35 -8.10 1.98
C CYS A 27 -22.85 -8.31 2.20
N GLY A 28 -23.27 -8.90 3.34
CA GLY A 28 -24.66 -9.06 3.73
C GLY A 28 -25.23 -7.84 4.47
N ALA A 29 -24.71 -6.64 4.20
CA ALA A 29 -25.01 -5.42 4.95
C ALA A 29 -26.53 -5.12 4.97
N SER A 30 -27.12 -5.19 6.15
CA SER A 30 -28.40 -4.55 6.38
C SER A 30 -28.26 -3.04 6.21
N THR A 31 -29.29 -2.38 5.70
CA THR A 31 -29.35 -0.91 5.59
C THR A 31 -29.93 -0.28 6.85
N GLU A 32 -30.22 -1.09 7.88
CA GLU A 32 -30.79 -0.62 9.13
C GLU A 32 -29.81 0.25 9.92
N PRO A 33 -30.31 1.27 10.63
CA PRO A 33 -29.47 2.07 11.50
C PRO A 33 -28.76 1.24 12.55
N ILE A 34 -27.52 1.59 12.88
CA ILE A 34 -26.75 0.95 13.95
C ILE A 34 -27.13 1.52 15.30
N GLY A 35 -27.42 0.62 16.25
CA GLY A 35 -27.78 0.94 17.61
C GLY A 35 -27.33 -0.11 18.65
N PRO A 36 -27.65 0.10 19.94
CA PRO A 36 -27.27 -0.83 21.02
C PRO A 36 -27.80 -2.26 20.84
N ASP A 37 -28.90 -2.40 20.11
CA ASP A 37 -29.59 -3.68 19.87
C ASP A 37 -29.02 -4.40 18.60
N SER A 38 -28.04 -3.80 17.92
CA SER A 38 -27.43 -4.42 16.74
C SER A 38 -26.75 -5.73 17.12
N SER A 39 -27.13 -6.82 16.49
CA SER A 39 -26.66 -8.17 16.79
C SER A 39 -25.63 -8.66 15.76
N GLY A 40 -24.85 -9.68 16.15
CA GLY A 40 -23.84 -10.29 15.31
C GLY A 40 -22.46 -9.63 15.43
N PHE A 41 -21.45 -10.37 14.97
CA PHE A 41 -20.05 -9.92 15.10
C PHE A 41 -19.77 -8.63 14.30
N TRP A 42 -20.30 -8.55 13.06
CA TRP A 42 -20.02 -7.39 12.21
C TRP A 42 -20.76 -6.14 12.69
N ASP A 43 -22.06 -6.20 12.84
CA ASP A 43 -22.87 -5.04 13.21
C ASP A 43 -22.70 -4.65 14.68
N GLY A 44 -22.80 -5.62 15.59
CA GLY A 44 -22.77 -5.35 17.04
C GLY A 44 -21.37 -5.11 17.58
N VAL A 45 -20.34 -5.84 17.08
CA VAL A 45 -18.98 -5.68 17.62
C VAL A 45 -18.15 -4.71 16.79
N VAL A 46 -18.18 -4.79 15.45
CA VAL A 46 -17.31 -3.94 14.62
C VAL A 46 -17.94 -2.59 14.40
N ILE A 47 -19.10 -2.52 13.76
CA ILE A 47 -19.70 -1.25 13.31
C ILE A 47 -20.19 -0.41 14.49
N TYR A 48 -20.90 -1.03 15.44
CA TYR A 48 -21.39 -0.32 16.61
C TYR A 48 -20.26 0.29 17.45
N ASN A 49 -19.23 -0.49 17.81
CA ASN A 49 -18.11 0.06 18.57
C ASN A 49 -17.30 1.11 17.78
N LEU A 50 -17.16 0.93 16.47
CA LEU A 50 -16.51 1.94 15.62
C LEU A 50 -17.32 3.24 15.59
N SER A 51 -18.67 3.15 15.51
CA SER A 51 -19.53 4.33 15.57
C SER A 51 -19.39 5.06 16.90
N GLN A 52 -19.42 4.32 18.02
CA GLN A 52 -19.25 4.90 19.36
C GLN A 52 -17.86 5.53 19.54
N PHE A 53 -16.82 4.92 18.98
CA PHE A 53 -15.47 5.47 19.05
C PHE A 53 -15.34 6.77 18.23
N ILE A 54 -15.93 6.84 17.04
CA ILE A 54 -15.94 8.07 16.22
C ILE A 54 -16.76 9.17 16.92
N LEU A 55 -17.89 8.85 17.52
CA LEU A 55 -18.70 9.79 18.28
C LEU A 55 -17.95 10.32 19.51
N TRP A 56 -17.32 9.44 20.28
CA TRP A 56 -16.47 9.82 21.41
C TRP A 56 -15.32 10.72 20.98
N LEU A 57 -14.64 10.41 19.86
CA LEU A 57 -13.62 11.30 19.29
C LEU A 57 -14.22 12.65 18.89
N SER A 58 -15.41 12.66 18.30
CA SER A 58 -16.07 13.91 17.92
C SER A 58 -16.33 14.81 19.15
N ASP A 59 -16.78 14.22 20.26
CA ASP A 59 -17.04 14.95 21.50
C ASP A 59 -15.75 15.61 22.03
N LEU A 60 -14.59 14.94 21.93
CA LEU A 60 -13.29 15.50 22.28
C LEU A 60 -12.91 16.72 21.42
N PHE A 61 -13.42 16.78 20.20
CA PHE A 61 -13.15 17.88 19.25
C PHE A 61 -14.35 18.82 19.08
N GLY A 62 -15.13 19.01 20.13
CA GLY A 62 -16.24 19.96 20.15
C GLY A 62 -17.39 19.62 19.21
N GLY A 63 -17.66 18.33 18.99
CA GLY A 63 -18.73 17.83 18.11
C GLY A 63 -18.35 17.76 16.62
N SER A 64 -17.07 17.89 16.27
CA SER A 64 -16.63 17.85 14.87
C SER A 64 -16.40 16.43 14.39
N TYR A 65 -17.37 15.88 13.65
CA TYR A 65 -17.30 14.52 13.08
C TYR A 65 -16.18 14.36 12.04
N GLY A 66 -15.91 15.39 11.24
CA GLY A 66 -14.83 15.36 10.26
C GLY A 66 -13.44 15.28 10.90
N LEU A 67 -13.21 16.04 12.00
CA LEU A 67 -11.97 15.92 12.77
C LEU A 67 -11.85 14.53 13.41
N ALA A 68 -12.95 13.95 13.89
CA ALA A 68 -12.96 12.60 14.42
C ALA A 68 -12.52 11.58 13.36
N VAL A 69 -13.01 11.67 12.13
CA VAL A 69 -12.59 10.80 11.01
C VAL A 69 -11.11 11.00 10.67
N ILE A 70 -10.62 12.25 10.65
CA ILE A 70 -9.20 12.55 10.40
C ILE A 70 -8.32 11.91 11.47
N VAL A 71 -8.63 12.15 12.75
CA VAL A 71 -7.84 11.63 13.87
C VAL A 71 -7.91 10.11 13.93
N PHE A 72 -9.10 9.52 13.78
CA PHE A 72 -9.28 8.07 13.65
C PHE A 72 -8.37 7.48 12.57
N THR A 73 -8.37 8.10 11.40
CA THR A 73 -7.56 7.64 10.26
C THR A 73 -6.06 7.73 10.56
N ALA A 74 -5.62 8.84 11.12
CA ALA A 74 -4.21 9.05 11.47
C ALA A 74 -3.74 8.04 12.54
N LEU A 75 -4.54 7.82 13.60
CA LEU A 75 -4.26 6.82 14.64
C LEU A 75 -4.18 5.40 14.04
N GLY A 76 -5.13 5.05 13.17
CA GLY A 76 -5.13 3.76 12.47
C GLY A 76 -3.86 3.54 11.65
N GLN A 77 -3.38 4.58 10.91
CA GLN A 77 -2.13 4.51 10.16
C GLN A 77 -0.91 4.34 11.07
N ILE A 78 -0.88 4.98 12.24
CA ILE A 78 0.20 4.84 13.23
C ILE A 78 0.22 3.42 13.82
N ILE A 79 -0.94 2.87 14.17
CA ILE A 79 -1.07 1.51 14.70
C ILE A 79 -0.61 0.48 13.64
N LEU A 80 -0.95 0.70 12.37
CA LEU A 80 -0.56 -0.17 11.26
C LEU A 80 0.87 0.06 10.76
N LEU A 81 1.62 1.01 11.32
CA LEU A 81 2.96 1.40 10.88
C LEU A 81 3.96 0.22 10.81
N PRO A 82 4.05 -0.71 11.79
CA PRO A 82 4.96 -1.84 11.68
C PRO A 82 4.62 -2.76 10.50
N LEU A 83 3.32 -2.95 10.22
CA LEU A 83 2.85 -3.76 9.12
C LEU A 83 3.10 -3.08 7.76
N THR A 84 2.82 -1.78 7.66
CA THR A 84 3.06 -1.00 6.44
C THR A 84 4.54 -0.90 6.12
N ASN A 85 5.42 -0.78 7.11
CA ASN A 85 6.87 -0.82 6.92
C ASN A 85 7.35 -2.17 6.38
N TYR A 86 6.79 -3.27 6.87
CA TYR A 86 7.09 -4.61 6.34
C TYR A 86 6.65 -4.76 4.89
N GLN A 87 5.44 -4.31 4.56
CA GLN A 87 4.91 -4.28 3.20
C GLN A 87 5.79 -3.43 2.27
N GLN A 88 6.17 -2.23 2.71
CA GLN A 88 7.00 -1.32 1.94
C GLN A 88 8.37 -1.93 1.59
N LYS A 89 9.04 -2.57 2.56
CA LYS A 89 10.29 -3.29 2.30
C LYS A 89 10.14 -4.43 1.30
N SER A 90 9.02 -5.14 1.33
CA SER A 90 8.74 -6.19 0.34
C SER A 90 8.49 -5.63 -1.06
N MET A 91 7.76 -4.51 -1.15
CA MET A 91 7.55 -3.80 -2.42
C MET A 91 8.85 -3.25 -3.00
N GLU A 92 9.76 -2.72 -2.16
CA GLU A 92 11.08 -2.27 -2.58
C GLU A 92 11.88 -3.39 -3.23
N LYS A 93 11.93 -4.57 -2.63
CA LYS A 93 12.58 -5.75 -3.22
C LYS A 93 11.96 -6.16 -4.56
N THR A 94 10.63 -6.09 -4.65
CA THR A 94 9.93 -6.36 -5.92
C THR A 94 10.34 -5.38 -7.01
N GLN A 95 10.50 -4.10 -6.65
CA GLN A 95 10.98 -3.07 -7.58
C GLN A 95 12.46 -3.27 -7.99
N GLU A 96 13.30 -3.79 -7.11
CA GLU A 96 14.70 -4.09 -7.42
C GLU A 96 14.86 -5.16 -8.50
N ILE A 97 13.97 -6.15 -8.53
CA ILE A 97 14.00 -7.22 -9.56
C ILE A 97 13.19 -6.86 -10.83
N GLN A 98 12.49 -5.72 -10.84
CA GLN A 98 11.63 -5.32 -11.95
C GLN A 98 12.37 -5.27 -13.30
N PRO A 99 13.61 -4.72 -13.42
CA PRO A 99 14.35 -4.74 -14.68
C PRO A 99 14.59 -6.17 -15.21
N GLN A 100 14.94 -7.11 -14.33
CA GLN A 100 15.16 -8.51 -14.68
C GLN A 100 13.86 -9.20 -15.12
N LEU A 101 12.73 -8.84 -14.50
CA LEU A 101 11.40 -9.31 -14.93
C LEU A 101 11.03 -8.75 -16.31
N GLU A 102 11.40 -7.52 -16.63
CA GLU A 102 11.21 -6.94 -17.97
C GLU A 102 12.05 -7.67 -19.01
N GLU A 103 13.31 -7.94 -18.74
CA GLU A 103 14.19 -8.74 -19.61
C GLU A 103 13.63 -10.15 -19.85
N LEU A 104 13.10 -10.82 -18.82
CA LEU A 104 12.45 -12.12 -18.97
C LEU A 104 11.23 -12.04 -19.88
N ARG A 105 10.39 -10.99 -19.73
CA ARG A 105 9.22 -10.78 -20.58
C ARG A 105 9.60 -10.50 -22.03
N GLU A 106 10.65 -9.76 -22.28
CA GLU A 106 11.16 -9.52 -23.62
C GLU A 106 11.72 -10.82 -24.24
N LYS A 107 12.49 -11.60 -23.46
CA LYS A 107 13.06 -12.87 -23.90
C LYS A 107 12.01 -13.91 -24.25
N TYR A 108 10.91 -13.98 -23.47
CA TYR A 108 9.81 -14.91 -23.64
C TYR A 108 8.54 -14.18 -24.13
N SER A 109 8.68 -13.37 -25.17
CA SER A 109 7.59 -12.52 -25.69
C SER A 109 6.55 -13.26 -26.54
N SER A 110 6.85 -14.49 -26.98
CA SER A 110 5.90 -15.31 -27.73
C SER A 110 4.67 -15.67 -26.89
N LYS A 111 3.50 -15.73 -27.54
CA LYS A 111 2.22 -16.00 -26.88
C LYS A 111 1.84 -17.48 -26.85
N ASP A 112 2.71 -18.35 -27.34
CA ASP A 112 2.51 -19.80 -27.29
C ASP A 112 2.54 -20.32 -25.85
N GLU A 113 1.79 -21.36 -25.57
CA GLU A 113 1.59 -21.90 -24.22
C GLU A 113 2.92 -22.35 -23.57
N GLU A 114 3.82 -22.95 -24.36
CA GLU A 114 5.12 -23.41 -23.87
C GLU A 114 6.01 -22.25 -23.43
N THR A 115 6.09 -21.16 -24.23
CA THR A 115 6.87 -19.96 -23.88
C THR A 115 6.29 -19.25 -22.67
N GLN A 116 4.96 -19.16 -22.55
CA GLN A 116 4.31 -18.57 -21.37
C GLN A 116 4.53 -19.41 -20.11
N ALA A 117 4.52 -20.74 -20.20
CA ALA A 117 4.86 -21.61 -19.07
C ALA A 117 6.31 -21.40 -18.61
N LYS A 118 7.27 -21.30 -19.54
CA LYS A 118 8.68 -20.99 -19.24
C LYS A 118 8.83 -19.60 -18.60
N LEU A 119 8.12 -18.59 -19.09
CA LEU A 119 8.12 -17.26 -18.50
C LEU A 119 7.64 -17.29 -17.04
N GLN A 120 6.56 -18.03 -16.77
CA GLN A 120 6.06 -18.18 -15.39
C GLN A 120 7.07 -18.89 -14.50
N GLU A 121 7.70 -19.94 -14.98
CA GLU A 121 8.71 -20.70 -14.22
C GLU A 121 9.93 -19.85 -13.90
N GLU A 122 10.51 -19.16 -14.88
CA GLU A 122 11.67 -18.28 -14.68
C GLU A 122 11.34 -17.06 -13.82
N THR A 123 10.14 -16.48 -13.99
CA THR A 123 9.64 -15.42 -13.12
C THR A 123 9.57 -15.88 -11.66
N LYS A 124 9.03 -17.08 -11.43
CA LYS A 124 8.93 -17.65 -10.09
C LYS A 124 10.30 -17.95 -9.48
N LYS A 125 11.22 -18.51 -10.25
CA LYS A 125 12.61 -18.75 -9.82
C LYS A 125 13.30 -17.44 -9.39
N LEU A 126 13.19 -16.40 -10.22
CA LEU A 126 13.75 -15.09 -9.92
C LEU A 126 13.16 -14.48 -8.64
N GLN A 127 11.85 -14.59 -8.45
CA GLN A 127 11.17 -14.13 -7.23
C GLN A 127 11.60 -14.91 -6.00
N ASP A 128 11.72 -16.23 -6.10
CA ASP A 128 12.16 -17.13 -5.02
C ASP A 128 13.62 -16.84 -4.63
N GLU A 129 14.51 -16.64 -5.60
CA GLU A 129 15.93 -16.29 -5.38
C GLU A 129 16.08 -14.92 -4.72
N ALA A 130 15.29 -13.93 -5.13
CA ALA A 130 15.25 -12.60 -4.53
C ALA A 130 14.54 -12.57 -3.16
N GLY A 131 13.88 -13.67 -2.77
CA GLY A 131 13.07 -13.72 -1.55
C GLY A 131 11.87 -12.77 -1.57
N VAL A 132 11.30 -12.57 -2.76
CA VAL A 132 10.13 -11.71 -3.01
C VAL A 132 8.87 -12.56 -3.07
N ASN A 133 7.84 -12.13 -2.34
CA ASN A 133 6.53 -12.75 -2.42
C ASN A 133 5.58 -11.84 -3.22
N PRO A 134 5.09 -12.25 -4.40
CA PRO A 134 4.20 -11.44 -5.23
C PRO A 134 2.89 -11.07 -4.53
N LEU A 135 2.42 -11.88 -3.58
CA LEU A 135 1.20 -11.62 -2.81
C LEU A 135 1.34 -10.42 -1.86
N MET A 136 2.57 -10.01 -1.53
CA MET A 136 2.78 -8.82 -0.71
C MET A 136 2.39 -7.51 -1.42
N GLY A 137 2.34 -7.51 -2.74
CA GLY A 137 1.88 -6.37 -3.53
C GLY A 137 0.38 -6.08 -3.38
N CYS A 138 -0.46 -7.10 -3.19
CA CYS A 138 -1.91 -6.94 -2.99
C CYS A 138 -2.34 -6.90 -1.51
N LEU A 139 -1.42 -7.18 -0.57
CA LEU A 139 -1.72 -7.19 0.87
C LEU A 139 -2.29 -5.86 1.39
N PRO A 140 -1.82 -4.66 0.94
CA PRO A 140 -2.44 -3.40 1.31
C PRO A 140 -3.93 -3.34 0.97
N MET A 141 -4.32 -3.84 -0.19
CA MET A 141 -5.71 -3.86 -0.63
C MET A 141 -6.56 -4.80 0.25
N LEU A 142 -6.04 -5.97 0.61
CA LEU A 142 -6.74 -6.94 1.47
C LEU A 142 -7.01 -6.39 2.87
N ILE A 143 -6.09 -5.59 3.42
CA ILE A 143 -6.26 -4.94 4.73
C ILE A 143 -7.18 -3.72 4.60
N GLN A 144 -7.05 -2.98 3.51
CA GLN A 144 -7.80 -1.74 3.26
C GLN A 144 -9.29 -1.98 3.10
N MET A 145 -9.69 -3.05 2.39
CA MET A 145 -11.10 -3.30 2.08
C MET A 145 -11.99 -3.48 3.31
N PRO A 146 -11.65 -4.29 4.33
CA PRO A 146 -12.46 -4.39 5.55
C PRO A 146 -12.58 -3.05 6.29
N ILE A 147 -11.49 -2.29 6.38
CA ILE A 147 -11.50 -0.97 7.03
C ILE A 147 -12.40 0.01 6.27
N PHE A 148 -12.30 0.00 4.95
CA PHE A 148 -13.15 0.82 4.08
C PHE A 148 -14.64 0.50 4.27
N ILE A 149 -15.01 -0.79 4.22
CA ILE A 149 -16.39 -1.23 4.37
C ILE A 149 -16.92 -0.89 5.77
N ALA A 150 -16.10 -1.12 6.82
CA ALA A 150 -16.48 -0.80 8.19
C ALA A 150 -16.74 0.70 8.36
N LEU A 151 -15.83 1.56 7.90
CA LEU A 151 -16.01 3.00 8.00
C LEU A 151 -17.21 3.50 7.19
N TYR A 152 -17.40 2.97 5.97
CA TYR A 152 -18.55 3.30 5.14
C TYR A 152 -19.86 2.99 5.85
N GLN A 153 -20.02 1.75 6.31
CA GLN A 153 -21.23 1.33 7.01
C GLN A 153 -21.43 2.12 8.30
N THR A 154 -20.36 2.39 9.05
CA THR A 154 -20.43 3.21 10.27
C THR A 154 -21.02 4.58 9.97
N VAL A 155 -20.52 5.27 8.95
CA VAL A 155 -21.02 6.63 8.65
C VAL A 155 -22.44 6.60 8.08
N VAL A 156 -22.72 5.73 7.11
CA VAL A 156 -24.05 5.71 6.45
C VAL A 156 -25.14 5.20 7.38
N ARG A 157 -24.84 4.27 8.28
CA ARG A 157 -25.82 3.63 9.16
C ARG A 157 -25.92 4.29 10.54
N THR A 158 -25.07 5.28 10.86
CA THR A 158 -25.19 6.10 12.08
C THR A 158 -25.80 7.45 11.71
N PRO A 159 -27.10 7.71 12.00
CA PRO A 159 -27.81 8.89 11.49
C PRO A 159 -27.10 10.21 11.80
N VAL A 160 -26.54 10.34 12.99
CA VAL A 160 -25.83 11.55 13.43
C VAL A 160 -24.55 11.79 12.60
N LEU A 161 -23.85 10.72 12.19
CA LEU A 161 -22.66 10.82 11.33
C LEU A 161 -23.07 11.08 9.88
N ALA A 162 -24.13 10.46 9.40
CA ALA A 162 -24.59 10.60 8.02
C ALA A 162 -25.02 12.04 7.70
N THR A 163 -25.69 12.73 8.65
CA THR A 163 -26.11 14.12 8.53
C THR A 163 -25.10 15.13 9.07
N GLY A 164 -23.96 14.63 9.56
CA GLY A 164 -22.90 15.46 10.14
C GLY A 164 -22.23 16.35 9.08
N HIS A 165 -21.92 17.59 9.49
CA HIS A 165 -21.23 18.57 8.64
C HIS A 165 -19.79 18.74 9.07
N PHE A 166 -18.91 18.99 8.09
CA PHE A 166 -17.52 19.37 8.31
C PHE A 166 -17.03 20.30 7.21
N LEU A 167 -16.72 21.55 7.55
CA LEU A 167 -16.44 22.61 6.58
C LEU A 167 -17.61 22.78 5.60
N TRP A 168 -17.41 22.49 4.32
CA TRP A 168 -18.43 22.51 3.26
C TRP A 168 -19.05 21.14 2.99
N LEU A 169 -18.61 20.12 3.74
CA LEU A 169 -18.95 18.72 3.48
C LEU A 169 -20.16 18.30 4.33
N GLU A 170 -21.04 17.55 3.73
CA GLU A 170 -21.99 16.69 4.40
C GLU A 170 -21.44 15.26 4.35
N LEU A 171 -21.14 14.67 5.51
CA LEU A 171 -20.30 13.48 5.59
C LEU A 171 -20.91 12.23 4.95
N GLY A 172 -22.26 12.15 4.92
CA GLY A 172 -22.99 11.06 4.27
C GLY A 172 -23.07 11.19 2.75
N ASN A 173 -22.92 12.41 2.21
CA ASN A 173 -23.07 12.71 0.80
C ASN A 173 -21.71 12.89 0.10
N ALA A 174 -21.69 12.85 -1.23
CA ALA A 174 -20.48 13.12 -2.00
C ALA A 174 -20.03 14.59 -1.87
N ASP A 175 -18.73 14.84 -1.99
CA ASP A 175 -18.18 16.20 -1.94
C ASP A 175 -18.69 17.04 -3.13
N PRO A 176 -19.46 18.12 -2.89
CA PRO A 176 -20.06 18.90 -3.94
C PRO A 176 -19.04 19.66 -4.82
N TYR A 177 -17.85 19.93 -4.27
CA TYR A 177 -16.78 20.64 -4.98
C TYR A 177 -15.67 19.72 -5.51
N TYR A 178 -15.75 18.42 -5.24
CA TYR A 178 -14.74 17.43 -5.65
C TYR A 178 -13.33 17.71 -5.13
N ILE A 179 -13.18 18.55 -4.11
CA ILE A 179 -11.88 18.92 -3.53
C ILE A 179 -11.23 17.69 -2.89
N LEU A 180 -11.98 16.90 -2.13
CA LEU A 180 -11.45 15.71 -1.47
C LEU A 180 -10.99 14.62 -2.47
N PRO A 181 -11.74 14.26 -3.51
CA PRO A 181 -11.27 13.37 -4.56
C PRO A 181 -9.96 13.84 -5.22
N ILE A 182 -9.85 15.14 -5.51
CA ILE A 182 -8.63 15.72 -6.08
C ILE A 182 -7.46 15.62 -5.09
N LEU A 183 -7.67 15.98 -3.83
CA LEU A 183 -6.64 15.87 -2.78
C LEU A 183 -6.21 14.41 -2.56
N ALA A 184 -7.15 13.46 -2.54
CA ALA A 184 -6.84 12.04 -2.42
C ALA A 184 -5.96 11.55 -3.58
N ALA A 185 -6.27 11.97 -4.81
CA ALA A 185 -5.48 11.64 -5.99
C ALA A 185 -4.08 12.29 -5.95
N ILE A 186 -3.99 13.56 -5.56
CA ILE A 186 -2.70 14.29 -5.42
C ILE A 186 -1.82 13.61 -4.37
N PHE A 187 -2.34 13.29 -3.19
CA PHE A 187 -1.56 12.62 -2.15
C PHE A 187 -1.18 11.19 -2.54
N THR A 188 -2.03 10.48 -3.29
CA THR A 188 -1.70 9.18 -3.84
C THR A 188 -0.56 9.28 -4.85
N LEU A 189 -0.61 10.27 -5.75
CA LEU A 189 0.46 10.55 -6.71
C LEU A 189 1.76 10.92 -5.99
N ALA A 190 1.69 11.82 -5.02
CA ALA A 190 2.86 12.24 -4.22
C ALA A 190 3.51 11.03 -3.54
N ASN A 191 2.73 10.14 -2.93
CA ASN A 191 3.24 8.93 -2.30
C ASN A 191 3.90 7.99 -3.33
N SER A 192 3.29 7.77 -4.50
CA SER A 192 3.85 6.97 -5.58
C SER A 192 5.18 7.54 -6.10
N LEU A 193 5.25 8.87 -6.27
CA LEU A 193 6.47 9.55 -6.72
C LEU A 193 7.57 9.50 -5.65
N LEU A 194 7.24 9.67 -4.36
CA LEU A 194 8.20 9.54 -3.27
C LEU A 194 8.82 8.13 -3.22
N MET A 195 8.00 7.10 -3.39
CA MET A 195 8.49 5.72 -3.43
C MET A 195 9.39 5.46 -4.64
N SER A 196 9.00 5.92 -5.82
CA SER A 196 9.80 5.79 -7.05
C SER A 196 11.10 6.59 -6.96
N TYR A 197 11.08 7.78 -6.36
CA TYR A 197 12.26 8.61 -6.19
C TYR A 197 13.31 7.95 -5.30
N GLY A 198 12.90 7.22 -4.28
CA GLY A 198 13.77 6.49 -3.36
C GLY A 198 14.46 5.26 -3.99
N ASN A 199 13.95 4.77 -5.12
CA ASN A 199 14.52 3.61 -5.83
C ASN A 199 14.76 3.92 -7.31
N PRO A 200 16.01 4.22 -7.74
CA PRO A 200 16.33 4.53 -9.13
C PRO A 200 16.05 3.39 -10.13
N ALA A 201 16.07 2.14 -9.65
CA ALA A 201 15.72 0.97 -10.46
C ALA A 201 14.20 0.90 -10.76
N ALA A 202 13.39 1.54 -9.92
CA ALA A 202 11.96 1.68 -10.18
C ALA A 202 11.75 2.75 -11.25
N LYS A 203 11.72 2.37 -12.52
CA LYS A 203 11.19 3.26 -13.56
C LYS A 203 9.80 3.71 -13.14
N THR A 204 9.49 4.99 -13.35
CA THR A 204 8.14 5.54 -13.13
C THR A 204 7.23 4.85 -14.15
N ASN A 205 6.61 3.76 -13.74
CA ASN A 205 5.76 2.94 -14.62
C ASN A 205 4.39 3.59 -14.75
N ALA A 206 3.67 3.30 -15.84
CA ALA A 206 2.29 3.72 -16.05
C ALA A 206 1.39 3.46 -14.82
N MET A 207 1.68 2.39 -14.06
CA MET A 207 0.99 2.05 -12.81
C MET A 207 1.04 3.16 -11.75
N SER A 208 2.12 3.95 -11.69
CA SER A 208 2.25 5.09 -10.77
C SER A 208 1.25 6.20 -11.05
N PHE A 209 0.74 6.30 -12.27
CA PHE A 209 -0.26 7.29 -12.68
C PHE A 209 -1.68 6.69 -12.71
N ILE A 210 -1.80 5.39 -12.99
CA ILE A 210 -3.11 4.70 -13.03
C ILE A 210 -3.76 4.71 -11.64
N MET A 211 -3.00 4.44 -10.58
CA MET A 211 -3.53 4.39 -9.22
C MET A 211 -4.14 5.71 -8.74
N PRO A 212 -3.49 6.88 -8.87
CA PRO A 212 -4.11 8.16 -8.52
C PRO A 212 -5.39 8.45 -9.29
N VAL A 213 -5.41 8.14 -10.60
CA VAL A 213 -6.60 8.31 -11.44
C VAL A 213 -7.73 7.39 -10.97
N MET A 214 -7.42 6.14 -10.66
CA MET A 214 -8.41 5.19 -10.14
C MET A 214 -8.96 5.65 -8.79
N ILE A 215 -8.13 6.14 -7.87
CA ILE A 215 -8.56 6.69 -6.58
C ILE A 215 -9.47 7.90 -6.78
N PHE A 216 -9.16 8.79 -7.71
CA PHE A 216 -10.04 9.90 -8.05
C PHE A 216 -11.45 9.42 -8.43
N PHE A 217 -11.54 8.46 -9.37
CA PHE A 217 -12.84 7.94 -9.81
C PHE A 217 -13.59 7.16 -8.73
N ILE A 218 -12.89 6.43 -7.86
CA ILE A 218 -13.51 5.75 -6.72
C ILE A 218 -14.07 6.77 -5.75
N THR A 219 -13.29 7.80 -5.40
CA THR A 219 -13.69 8.80 -4.39
C THR A 219 -14.70 9.82 -4.92
N PHE A 220 -14.84 9.94 -6.24
CA PHE A 220 -15.74 10.89 -6.88
C PHE A 220 -17.23 10.69 -6.54
N ARG A 221 -17.66 9.44 -6.30
CA ARG A 221 -19.08 9.09 -6.04
C ARG A 221 -19.35 8.57 -4.63
N VAL A 222 -18.32 8.45 -3.80
CA VAL A 222 -18.50 8.00 -2.42
C VAL A 222 -18.77 9.17 -1.49
N SER A 223 -19.24 8.86 -0.28
CA SER A 223 -19.51 9.87 0.76
C SER A 223 -18.25 10.69 1.10
N SER A 224 -18.45 11.95 1.46
CA SER A 224 -17.38 12.87 1.86
C SER A 224 -16.52 12.33 3.00
N SER A 225 -17.11 11.58 3.92
CA SER A 225 -16.37 10.91 5.00
C SER A 225 -15.33 9.90 4.47
N LEU A 226 -15.67 9.12 3.44
CA LEU A 226 -14.74 8.21 2.81
C LEU A 226 -13.68 8.93 1.99
N ALA A 227 -14.08 9.96 1.24
CA ALA A 227 -13.13 10.78 0.51
C ALA A 227 -12.15 11.45 1.47
N LEU A 228 -12.62 11.94 2.64
CA LEU A 228 -11.80 12.49 3.72
C LEU A 228 -10.85 11.43 4.31
N TYR A 229 -11.36 10.22 4.54
CA TYR A 229 -10.53 9.09 4.96
C TYR A 229 -9.41 8.79 3.96
N PHE A 230 -9.70 8.72 2.66
CA PHE A 230 -8.68 8.48 1.63
C PHE A 230 -7.66 9.61 1.55
N ALA A 231 -8.10 10.86 1.56
CA ALA A 231 -7.21 12.02 1.54
C ALA A 231 -6.28 12.02 2.76
N THR A 232 -6.84 11.85 3.97
CA THR A 232 -6.08 11.80 5.22
C THR A 232 -5.13 10.60 5.29
N SER A 233 -5.60 9.42 4.88
CA SER A 233 -4.78 8.20 4.86
C SER A 233 -3.56 8.34 3.95
N ASN A 234 -3.74 8.86 2.73
CA ASN A 234 -2.64 9.07 1.79
C ASN A 234 -1.70 10.20 2.25
N ALA A 235 -2.24 11.30 2.81
CA ALA A 235 -1.43 12.37 3.38
C ALA A 235 -0.57 11.86 4.55
N THR A 236 -1.18 11.14 5.50
CA THR A 236 -0.48 10.54 6.64
C THR A 236 0.59 9.55 6.17
N ARG A 237 0.28 8.72 5.18
CA ARG A 237 1.24 7.77 4.59
C ARG A 237 2.41 8.47 3.91
N ALA A 238 2.16 9.57 3.18
CA ALA A 238 3.22 10.38 2.59
C ALA A 238 4.14 10.99 3.67
N LEU A 239 3.57 11.52 4.76
CA LEU A 239 4.33 12.02 5.90
C LEU A 239 5.15 10.93 6.58
N ILE A 240 4.57 9.76 6.84
CA ILE A 240 5.28 8.61 7.40
C ILE A 240 6.45 8.20 6.50
N THR A 241 6.24 8.16 5.18
CA THR A 241 7.30 7.83 4.21
C THR A 241 8.45 8.84 4.26
N LEU A 242 8.14 10.14 4.37
CA LEU A 242 9.15 11.20 4.48
C LEU A 242 9.95 11.11 5.79
N ILE A 243 9.28 10.79 6.90
CA ILE A 243 9.92 10.76 8.24
C ILE A 243 10.74 9.46 8.41
N PHE A 244 10.16 8.30 8.14
CA PHE A 244 10.76 7.02 8.47
C PHE A 244 11.55 6.37 7.34
N SER A 245 11.15 6.57 6.10
CA SER A 245 11.80 5.95 4.93
C SER A 245 12.59 6.93 4.08
N ASN A 246 12.75 8.16 4.51
CA ASN A 246 13.33 9.30 3.80
C ASN A 246 13.91 8.98 2.41
N PRO A 247 13.12 9.11 1.33
CA PRO A 247 13.51 8.67 0.00
C PRO A 247 14.75 9.42 -0.53
N PHE A 248 14.99 10.64 -0.06
CA PHE A 248 16.15 11.46 -0.44
C PHE A 248 17.45 10.88 0.13
N VAL A 249 17.44 10.47 1.40
CA VAL A 249 18.60 9.83 2.05
C VAL A 249 18.86 8.46 1.41
N LYS A 250 17.80 7.69 1.14
CA LYS A 250 17.91 6.38 0.47
C LYS A 250 18.56 6.52 -0.91
N ARG A 251 18.07 7.45 -1.74
CA ARG A 251 18.63 7.71 -3.08
C ARG A 251 20.10 8.15 -3.03
N ARG A 252 20.45 8.99 -2.06
CA ARG A 252 21.85 9.40 -1.89
C ARG A 252 22.75 8.21 -1.58
N LYS A 253 22.37 7.37 -0.63
CA LYS A 253 23.11 6.14 -0.28
C LYS A 253 23.24 5.17 -1.46
N LEU A 254 22.20 5.02 -2.26
CA LEU A 254 22.25 4.17 -3.48
C LEU A 254 23.22 4.73 -4.51
N LYS A 255 23.21 6.04 -4.75
CA LYS A 255 24.19 6.68 -5.67
C LYS A 255 25.64 6.53 -5.18
N GLU A 256 25.88 6.76 -3.89
CA GLU A 256 27.20 6.57 -3.29
C GLU A 256 27.68 5.11 -3.47
N LYS A 257 26.78 4.14 -3.30
CA LYS A 257 27.07 2.71 -3.51
C LYS A 257 27.41 2.41 -4.99
N GLU A 258 26.61 2.90 -5.92
CA GLU A 258 26.86 2.76 -7.37
C GLU A 258 28.19 3.40 -7.80
N GLU A 259 28.53 4.55 -7.25
CA GLU A 259 29.80 5.23 -7.52
C GLU A 259 30.99 4.41 -7.01
N MET A 260 30.88 3.86 -5.78
CA MET A 260 31.92 2.97 -5.23
C MET A 260 32.08 1.70 -6.06
N GLU A 261 30.97 1.08 -6.50
CA GLU A 261 31.02 -0.11 -7.36
C GLU A 261 31.68 0.20 -8.73
N LYS A 262 31.30 1.32 -9.35
CA LYS A 262 31.95 1.78 -10.62
C LYS A 262 33.41 2.07 -10.43
N GLU A 263 33.80 2.66 -9.31
CA GLU A 263 35.20 2.93 -9.02
C GLU A 263 35.98 1.62 -8.76
N ALA A 264 35.41 0.68 -8.01
CA ALA A 264 36.00 -0.64 -7.80
C ALA A 264 36.19 -1.41 -9.13
N GLU A 265 35.18 -1.35 -10.01
CA GLU A 265 35.28 -1.94 -11.37
C GLU A 265 36.37 -1.27 -12.22
N ARG A 266 36.46 0.07 -12.19
CA ARG A 266 37.52 0.81 -12.87
C ARG A 266 38.91 0.44 -12.33
N ARG A 267 39.08 0.32 -11.00
CA ARG A 267 40.33 -0.14 -10.37
C ARG A 267 40.67 -1.56 -10.80
N ARG A 268 39.68 -2.47 -10.82
CA ARG A 268 39.85 -3.85 -11.28
C ARG A 268 40.28 -3.90 -12.76
N LYS A 269 39.62 -3.16 -13.66
CA LYS A 269 39.98 -3.07 -15.07
C LYS A 269 41.41 -2.53 -15.26
N ARG A 270 41.78 -1.48 -14.49
CA ARG A 270 43.17 -0.94 -14.52
C ARG A 270 44.21 -1.96 -14.05
N ALA A 271 43.89 -2.71 -12.97
CA ALA A 271 44.80 -3.77 -12.47
C ALA A 271 44.96 -4.91 -13.47
N ILE A 272 43.87 -5.36 -14.11
CA ILE A 272 43.92 -6.38 -15.18
C ILE A 272 44.78 -5.92 -16.38
N ASN A 273 44.55 -4.68 -16.84
CA ASN A 273 45.28 -4.12 -17.95
C ASN A 273 46.79 -3.95 -17.62
N LYS A 274 47.11 -3.57 -16.37
CA LYS A 274 48.51 -3.48 -15.90
C LYS A 274 49.16 -4.86 -15.85
N ALA A 275 48.49 -5.87 -15.32
CA ALA A 275 48.99 -7.24 -15.25
C ALA A 275 49.19 -7.84 -16.67
N ARG A 276 48.28 -7.54 -17.60
CA ARG A 276 48.36 -7.98 -19.00
C ARG A 276 49.58 -7.39 -19.71
N LYS A 277 49.95 -6.12 -19.40
CA LYS A 277 51.13 -5.47 -19.93
C LYS A 277 52.44 -6.00 -19.30
N THR A 278 52.41 -6.49 -18.07
CA THR A 278 53.57 -6.98 -17.33
C THR A 278 53.73 -8.51 -17.39
N GLY A 279 52.90 -9.24 -18.15
CA GLY A 279 52.97 -10.71 -18.27
C GLY A 279 52.60 -11.48 -16.98
N ARG A 280 52.10 -10.81 -15.95
CA ARG A 280 51.70 -11.44 -14.69
C ARG A 280 50.24 -11.93 -14.74
N SER A 281 50.04 -13.17 -14.34
CA SER A 281 48.68 -13.74 -14.15
C SER A 281 47.94 -12.98 -13.04
N VAL A 282 46.71 -12.54 -13.33
CA VAL A 282 45.82 -11.95 -12.32
C VAL A 282 44.97 -13.09 -11.77
N ARG A 283 45.12 -13.41 -10.47
CA ARG A 283 44.18 -14.31 -9.79
C ARG A 283 42.76 -13.72 -9.86
N LYS A 284 41.80 -14.58 -10.30
CA LYS A 284 40.35 -14.26 -10.31
C LYS A 284 39.79 -14.06 -8.94
#